data_53c10690eada7c017a4afcd7e1196314
#
_entry.id   53c10690eada7c017a4afcd7e1196314
#
_cell.length_a   1.000
_cell.length_b   1.000
_cell.length_c   1.000
_cell.angle_alpha   90.00
_cell.angle_beta   90.00
_cell.angle_gamma   90.00
#
_symmetry.space_group_name_H-M   'P 1'
#
loop_
_entity.id
_entity.type
_entity.pdbx_description
1 polymer ?
#
loop_
_entity_poly.entity_id
_entity_poly.type
_entity_poly.pdbx_seq_one_letter_code
_entity_poly.pdbx_strand_id
1 'polypeptide(L)'
;GGLTFRARTRSTLLGLGFSEEQLGQSISVMSGGQMRKASLAKILLSDADLLLLDEPTNHLDIASLEWLETYLSAFRGAFVLISHDRYFLDKVCNRIFELENGSMNQFVGNYSQSMEKKMDEREFAIRKYQNTLREIKRIEGIIEQQRRWNQARNYVTIASKEKQIERIK
;
A
#
# COMPACT_ATOMS: atom_id res chain seq x y z
N GLY A 1 18.07 -12.56 -32.99
CA GLY A 1 17.40 -11.66 -32.08
C GLY A 1 16.53 -10.54 -32.64
N GLY A 2 16.83 -9.92 -33.81
CA GLY A 2 16.13 -8.69 -34.25
C GLY A 2 14.65 -8.87 -34.63
N LEU A 3 14.26 -10.01 -35.18
CA LEU A 3 12.86 -10.29 -35.57
C LEU A 3 11.96 -10.45 -34.33
N THR A 4 12.45 -11.11 -33.31
CA THR A 4 11.72 -11.29 -32.04
C THR A 4 11.57 -9.97 -31.28
N PHE A 5 12.58 -9.09 -31.29
CA PHE A 5 12.48 -7.77 -30.68
C PHE A 5 11.44 -6.89 -31.37
N ARG A 6 11.44 -6.83 -32.72
CA ARG A 6 10.42 -6.06 -33.47
C ARG A 6 9.01 -6.57 -33.21
N ALA A 7 8.81 -7.88 -33.14
CA ALA A 7 7.50 -8.47 -32.83
C ALA A 7 7.07 -8.11 -31.40
N ARG A 8 7.95 -8.20 -30.42
CA ARG A 8 7.67 -7.79 -29.03
C ARG A 8 7.32 -6.30 -28.96
N THR A 9 8.12 -5.44 -29.61
CA THR A 9 7.89 -3.99 -29.63
C THR A 9 6.50 -3.67 -30.20
N ARG A 10 6.17 -4.27 -31.36
CA ARG A 10 4.87 -4.08 -32.00
C ARG A 10 3.72 -4.54 -31.06
N SER A 11 3.81 -5.74 -30.50
CA SER A 11 2.80 -6.26 -29.58
C SER A 11 2.62 -5.38 -28.34
N THR A 12 3.71 -4.88 -27.76
CA THR A 12 3.67 -4.00 -26.58
C THR A 12 3.01 -2.66 -26.90
N LEU A 13 3.34 -2.05 -28.03
CA LEU A 13 2.74 -0.77 -28.45
C LEU A 13 1.26 -0.92 -28.76
N LEU A 14 0.85 -1.98 -29.47
CA LEU A 14 -0.55 -2.29 -29.73
C LEU A 14 -1.32 -2.53 -28.42
N GLY A 15 -0.74 -3.28 -27.50
CA GLY A 15 -1.32 -3.51 -26.17
C GLY A 15 -1.50 -2.22 -25.36
N LEU A 16 -0.63 -1.23 -25.54
CA LEU A 16 -0.77 0.08 -24.94
C LEU A 16 -1.66 1.04 -25.74
N GLY A 17 -2.42 0.52 -26.73
CA GLY A 17 -3.46 1.24 -27.46
C GLY A 17 -2.94 2.10 -28.60
N PHE A 18 -1.75 1.83 -29.15
CA PHE A 18 -1.34 2.39 -30.43
C PHE A 18 -2.04 1.63 -31.57
N SER A 19 -2.44 2.36 -32.64
CA SER A 19 -2.89 1.72 -33.87
C SER A 19 -1.70 1.34 -34.75
N GLU A 20 -1.92 0.42 -35.69
CA GLU A 20 -0.90 0.05 -36.68
C GLU A 20 -0.33 1.24 -37.45
N GLU A 21 -1.20 2.22 -37.78
CA GLU A 21 -0.80 3.44 -38.49
C GLU A 21 0.12 4.32 -37.62
N GLN A 22 -0.07 4.31 -36.31
CA GLN A 22 0.73 5.11 -35.39
C GLN A 22 2.12 4.50 -35.15
N LEU A 23 2.31 3.21 -35.36
CA LEU A 23 3.63 2.56 -35.19
C LEU A 23 4.71 3.09 -36.13
N GLY A 24 4.32 3.64 -37.28
CA GLY A 24 5.24 4.24 -38.25
C GLY A 24 5.46 5.75 -38.07
N GLN A 25 4.79 6.40 -37.13
CA GLN A 25 4.86 7.86 -36.97
C GLN A 25 6.14 8.30 -36.26
N SER A 26 6.58 9.50 -36.61
CA SER A 26 7.68 10.15 -35.87
C SER A 26 7.24 10.52 -34.46
N ILE A 27 8.14 10.37 -33.48
CA ILE A 27 7.92 10.77 -32.09
C ILE A 27 7.57 12.26 -31.99
N SER A 28 8.07 13.09 -32.90
CA SER A 28 7.81 14.54 -32.91
C SER A 28 6.36 14.95 -33.14
N VAL A 29 5.52 14.05 -33.67
CA VAL A 29 4.09 14.32 -33.92
C VAL A 29 3.18 13.65 -32.89
N MET A 30 3.75 12.94 -31.90
CA MET A 30 2.98 12.27 -30.85
C MET A 30 2.43 13.26 -29.83
N SER A 31 1.23 12.99 -29.36
CA SER A 31 0.66 13.70 -28.21
C SER A 31 1.42 13.37 -26.93
N GLY A 32 1.28 14.19 -25.87
CA GLY A 32 1.90 13.94 -24.57
C GLY A 32 1.51 12.59 -23.97
N GLY A 33 0.25 12.16 -24.13
CA GLY A 33 -0.23 10.84 -23.70
C GLY A 33 0.41 9.69 -24.49
N GLN A 34 0.52 9.83 -25.82
CA GLN A 34 1.21 8.85 -26.65
C GLN A 34 2.68 8.74 -26.31
N MET A 35 3.33 9.86 -26.03
CA MET A 35 4.75 9.87 -25.64
C MET A 35 4.98 9.15 -24.32
N ARG A 36 4.07 9.31 -23.33
CA ARG A 36 4.11 8.57 -22.07
C ARG A 36 3.91 7.06 -22.28
N LYS A 37 2.92 6.66 -23.09
CA LYS A 37 2.69 5.27 -23.48
C LYS A 37 3.91 4.65 -24.18
N ALA A 38 4.56 5.38 -25.10
CA ALA A 38 5.78 4.95 -25.77
C ALA A 38 6.97 4.81 -24.80
N SER A 39 7.08 5.72 -23.82
CA SER A 39 8.09 5.65 -22.76
C SER A 39 7.84 4.42 -21.86
N LEU A 40 6.60 4.15 -21.49
CA LEU A 40 6.24 2.95 -20.75
C LEU A 40 6.60 1.69 -21.55
N ALA A 41 6.25 1.64 -22.85
CA ALA A 41 6.64 0.53 -23.74
C ALA A 41 8.16 0.27 -23.72
N LYS A 42 8.96 1.35 -23.77
CA LYS A 42 10.44 1.25 -23.72
C LYS A 42 10.91 0.61 -22.41
N ILE A 43 10.30 0.97 -21.26
CA ILE A 43 10.63 0.39 -19.95
C ILE A 43 10.24 -1.10 -19.92
N LEU A 44 9.04 -1.44 -20.38
CA LEU A 44 8.56 -2.82 -20.38
C LEU A 44 9.36 -3.74 -21.32
N LEU A 45 9.93 -3.19 -22.38
CA LEU A 45 10.77 -3.92 -23.33
C LEU A 45 12.24 -4.02 -22.92
N SER A 46 12.64 -3.34 -21.86
CA SER A 46 14.00 -3.48 -21.31
C SER A 46 14.18 -4.87 -20.72
N ASP A 47 15.37 -5.46 -20.89
CA ASP A 47 15.70 -6.74 -20.25
C ASP A 47 16.16 -6.51 -18.79
N ALA A 48 15.38 -5.71 -18.04
CA ALA A 48 15.68 -5.36 -16.66
C ALA A 48 15.10 -6.41 -15.70
N ASP A 49 15.85 -6.73 -14.66
CA ASP A 49 15.37 -7.63 -13.59
C ASP A 49 14.42 -6.94 -12.61
N LEU A 50 14.45 -5.59 -12.58
CA LEU A 50 13.60 -4.76 -11.73
C LEU A 50 13.01 -3.59 -12.53
N LEU A 51 11.70 -3.44 -12.50
CA LEU A 51 10.98 -2.29 -13.04
C LEU A 51 10.55 -1.35 -11.91
N LEU A 52 10.77 -0.06 -12.11
CA LEU A 52 10.25 1.00 -11.25
C LEU A 52 9.22 1.80 -12.04
N LEU A 53 7.96 1.74 -11.62
CA LEU A 53 6.83 2.31 -12.32
C LEU A 53 6.13 3.34 -11.43
N ASP A 54 6.07 4.58 -11.90
CA ASP A 54 5.39 5.66 -11.20
C ASP A 54 4.13 6.03 -11.99
N GLU A 55 2.96 5.78 -11.38
CA GLU A 55 1.63 6.00 -11.95
C GLU A 55 1.48 5.46 -13.40
N PRO A 56 1.80 4.16 -13.66
CA PRO A 56 1.81 3.62 -15.03
C PRO A 56 0.43 3.52 -15.66
N THR A 57 -0.64 3.63 -14.86
CA THR A 57 -2.04 3.58 -15.31
C THR A 57 -2.54 4.90 -15.88
N ASN A 58 -1.83 6.01 -15.62
CA ASN A 58 -2.23 7.33 -16.09
C ASN A 58 -2.26 7.37 -17.63
N HIS A 59 -3.35 7.89 -18.16
CA HIS A 59 -3.61 8.02 -19.62
C HIS A 59 -3.80 6.70 -20.37
N LEU A 60 -3.97 5.56 -19.68
CA LEU A 60 -4.36 4.32 -20.29
C LEU A 60 -5.91 4.25 -20.38
N ASP A 61 -6.41 3.75 -21.50
CA ASP A 61 -7.78 3.30 -21.62
C ASP A 61 -7.93 1.90 -20.99
N ILE A 62 -9.16 1.44 -20.82
CA ILE A 62 -9.48 0.19 -20.15
C ILE A 62 -8.76 -1.00 -20.81
N ALA A 63 -8.73 -1.07 -22.12
CA ALA A 63 -8.09 -2.17 -22.84
C ALA A 63 -6.56 -2.19 -22.64
N SER A 64 -5.92 -1.01 -22.66
CA SER A 64 -4.49 -0.86 -22.37
C SER A 64 -4.16 -1.19 -20.92
N LEU A 65 -5.06 -0.87 -19.98
CA LEU A 65 -4.92 -1.21 -18.57
C LEU A 65 -4.96 -2.74 -18.37
N GLU A 66 -5.97 -3.42 -18.91
CA GLU A 66 -6.11 -4.88 -18.85
C GLU A 66 -4.90 -5.61 -19.47
N TRP A 67 -4.39 -5.05 -20.57
CA TRP A 67 -3.16 -5.55 -21.18
C TRP A 67 -1.96 -5.41 -20.25
N LEU A 68 -1.80 -4.24 -19.59
CA LEU A 68 -0.71 -3.99 -18.65
C LEU A 68 -0.80 -4.89 -17.42
N GLU A 69 -1.99 -5.14 -16.89
CA GLU A 69 -2.25 -6.10 -15.82
C GLU A 69 -1.75 -7.51 -16.21
N THR A 70 -2.12 -7.96 -17.40
CA THR A 70 -1.69 -9.26 -17.94
C THR A 70 -0.18 -9.34 -18.11
N TYR A 71 0.42 -8.27 -18.62
CA TYR A 71 1.87 -8.18 -18.82
C TYR A 71 2.62 -8.28 -17.51
N LEU A 72 2.25 -7.47 -16.49
CA LEU A 72 2.92 -7.45 -15.19
C LEU A 72 2.71 -8.75 -14.41
N SER A 73 1.55 -9.38 -14.52
CA SER A 73 1.27 -10.68 -13.92
C SER A 73 2.14 -11.81 -14.50
N ALA A 74 2.55 -11.69 -15.77
CA ALA A 74 3.43 -12.63 -16.46
C ALA A 74 4.92 -12.24 -16.37
N PHE A 75 5.24 -11.06 -15.81
CA PHE A 75 6.61 -10.58 -15.75
C PHE A 75 7.43 -11.43 -14.79
N ARG A 76 8.59 -11.92 -15.25
CA ARG A 76 9.45 -12.83 -14.47
C ARG A 76 10.39 -12.13 -13.49
N GLY A 77 10.66 -10.83 -13.71
CA GLY A 77 11.44 -10.01 -12.81
C GLY A 77 10.64 -9.48 -11.64
N ALA A 78 11.23 -8.59 -10.86
CA ALA A 78 10.55 -7.83 -9.82
C ALA A 78 10.05 -6.49 -10.38
N PHE A 79 8.98 -5.96 -9.80
CA PHE A 79 8.58 -4.58 -10.06
C PHE A 79 8.14 -3.89 -8.77
N VAL A 80 8.41 -2.60 -8.71
CA VAL A 80 7.87 -1.69 -7.69
C VAL A 80 7.06 -0.66 -8.43
N LEU A 81 5.83 -0.46 -8.01
CA LEU A 81 4.96 0.52 -8.64
C LEU A 81 4.30 1.43 -7.60
N ILE A 82 4.08 2.67 -7.98
CA ILE A 82 3.27 3.64 -7.27
C ILE A 82 2.00 3.85 -8.10
N SER A 83 0.83 3.70 -7.49
CA SER A 83 -0.44 3.97 -8.15
C SER A 83 -1.52 4.35 -7.14
N HIS A 84 -2.45 5.19 -7.57
CA HIS A 84 -3.69 5.49 -6.87
C HIS A 84 -4.85 4.57 -7.29
N ASP A 85 -4.65 3.76 -8.31
CA ASP A 85 -5.63 2.79 -8.79
C ASP A 85 -5.60 1.52 -7.94
N ARG A 86 -6.52 1.46 -6.98
CA ARG A 86 -6.63 0.33 -6.04
C ARG A 86 -6.97 -0.98 -6.73
N TYR A 87 -7.77 -0.93 -7.78
CA TYR A 87 -8.15 -2.11 -8.54
C TYR A 87 -6.94 -2.71 -9.26
N PHE A 88 -6.14 -1.86 -9.89
CA PHE A 88 -4.90 -2.25 -10.52
C PHE A 88 -3.90 -2.85 -9.52
N LEU A 89 -3.72 -2.19 -8.35
CA LEU A 89 -2.86 -2.71 -7.27
C LEU A 89 -3.32 -4.10 -6.80
N ASP A 90 -4.62 -4.32 -6.68
CA ASP A 90 -5.20 -5.60 -6.26
C ASP A 90 -4.90 -6.74 -7.24
N LYS A 91 -4.84 -6.41 -8.53
CA LYS A 91 -4.59 -7.39 -9.60
C LYS A 91 -3.12 -7.80 -9.73
N VAL A 92 -2.20 -6.83 -9.59
CA VAL A 92 -0.81 -7.04 -9.96
C VAL A 92 0.14 -7.16 -8.77
N CYS A 93 -0.23 -6.63 -7.58
CA CYS A 93 0.66 -6.61 -6.42
C CYS A 93 0.42 -7.79 -5.48
N ASN A 94 1.51 -8.32 -4.93
CA ASN A 94 1.51 -9.34 -3.88
C ASN A 94 2.13 -8.84 -2.58
N ARG A 95 2.60 -7.60 -2.54
CA ARG A 95 3.09 -6.88 -1.36
C ARG A 95 2.77 -5.41 -1.49
N ILE A 96 2.37 -4.80 -0.39
CA ILE A 96 2.09 -3.37 -0.32
C ILE A 96 3.04 -2.74 0.69
N PHE A 97 3.66 -1.63 0.30
CA PHE A 97 4.46 -0.78 1.17
C PHE A 97 3.69 0.53 1.38
N GLU A 98 3.40 0.84 2.63
CA GLU A 98 2.74 2.09 3.00
C GLU A 98 3.72 3.00 3.72
N LEU A 99 3.85 4.22 3.22
CA LEU A 99 4.64 5.27 3.87
C LEU A 99 3.70 6.17 4.66
N GLU A 100 3.79 6.13 5.98
CA GLU A 100 2.97 6.95 6.87
C GLU A 100 3.83 7.51 8.00
N ASN A 101 3.76 8.82 8.25
CA ASN A 101 4.48 9.51 9.33
C ASN A 101 6.00 9.21 9.38
N GLY A 102 6.65 9.09 8.22
CA GLY A 102 8.09 8.80 8.13
C GLY A 102 8.46 7.34 8.41
N SER A 103 7.48 6.47 8.62
CA SER A 103 7.65 5.02 8.79
C SER A 103 7.14 4.27 7.57
N MET A 104 7.77 3.15 7.27
CA MET A 104 7.37 2.26 6.17
C MET A 104 6.81 0.96 6.77
N ASN A 105 5.55 0.70 6.50
CA ASN A 105 4.87 -0.54 6.87
C ASN A 105 4.78 -1.46 5.64
N GLN A 106 5.05 -2.73 5.83
CA GLN A 106 4.95 -3.74 4.78
C GLN A 106 3.81 -4.71 5.09
N PHE A 107 2.96 -4.92 4.09
CA PHE A 107 1.89 -5.91 4.14
C PHE A 107 2.10 -6.96 3.04
N VAL A 108 1.98 -8.23 3.39
CA VAL A 108 1.99 -9.34 2.44
C VAL A 108 0.56 -9.61 2.00
N GLY A 109 0.35 -9.62 0.70
CA GLY A 109 -0.94 -9.76 0.04
C GLY A 109 -1.18 -8.64 -0.96
N ASN A 110 -2.36 -8.65 -1.59
CA ASN A 110 -2.82 -7.59 -2.48
C ASN A 110 -3.30 -6.36 -1.68
N TYR A 111 -3.76 -5.31 -2.37
CA TYR A 111 -4.19 -4.08 -1.72
C TYR A 111 -5.37 -4.29 -0.76
N SER A 112 -6.41 -5.04 -1.18
CA SER A 112 -7.60 -5.30 -0.35
C SER A 112 -7.24 -6.08 0.92
N GLN A 113 -6.44 -7.13 0.80
CA GLN A 113 -5.96 -7.91 1.95
C GLN A 113 -5.10 -7.08 2.91
N SER A 114 -4.32 -6.16 2.37
CA SER A 114 -3.49 -5.25 3.17
C SER A 114 -4.34 -4.26 3.96
N MET A 115 -5.40 -3.73 3.33
CA MET A 115 -6.34 -2.83 3.99
C MET A 115 -7.15 -3.54 5.09
N GLU A 116 -7.58 -4.77 4.86
CA GLU A 116 -8.27 -5.59 5.87
C GLU A 116 -7.38 -5.78 7.10
N LYS A 117 -6.14 -6.22 6.92
CA LYS A 117 -5.18 -6.37 8.02
C LYS A 117 -4.94 -5.06 8.79
N LYS A 118 -4.81 -3.95 8.07
CA LYS A 118 -4.64 -2.62 8.69
C LYS A 118 -5.87 -2.23 9.53
N MET A 119 -7.06 -2.55 9.04
CA MET A 119 -8.29 -2.30 9.79
C MET A 119 -8.36 -3.15 11.06
N ASP A 120 -8.02 -4.42 10.98
CA ASP A 120 -7.98 -5.34 12.14
C ASP A 120 -6.97 -4.87 13.20
N GLU A 121 -5.75 -4.51 12.78
CA GLU A 121 -4.71 -3.99 13.67
C GLU A 121 -5.17 -2.70 14.37
N ARG A 122 -5.82 -1.81 13.63
CA ARG A 122 -6.36 -0.55 14.17
C ARG A 122 -7.48 -0.81 15.16
N GLU A 123 -8.40 -1.72 14.83
CA GLU A 123 -9.50 -2.09 15.73
C GLU A 123 -8.97 -2.74 17.01
N PHE A 124 -7.99 -3.63 16.89
CA PHE A 124 -7.32 -4.23 18.03
C PHE A 124 -6.64 -3.18 18.93
N ALA A 125 -5.93 -2.22 18.33
CA ALA A 125 -5.29 -1.12 19.07
C ALA A 125 -6.34 -0.25 19.81
N ILE A 126 -7.46 0.07 19.16
CA ILE A 126 -8.57 0.82 19.78
C ILE A 126 -9.19 0.04 20.94
N ARG A 127 -9.45 -1.25 20.76
CA ARG A 127 -9.99 -2.11 21.83
C ARG A 127 -9.04 -2.19 23.01
N LYS A 128 -7.76 -2.37 22.76
CA LYS A 128 -6.71 -2.38 23.80
C LYS A 128 -6.69 -1.07 24.58
N TYR A 129 -6.69 0.05 23.88
CA TYR A 129 -6.73 1.38 24.48
C TYR A 129 -7.96 1.59 25.35
N GLN A 130 -9.14 1.23 24.85
CA GLN A 130 -10.41 1.33 25.61
C GLN A 130 -10.39 0.46 26.87
N ASN A 131 -9.84 -0.75 26.81
CA ASN A 131 -9.72 -1.64 27.96
C ASN A 131 -8.75 -1.06 28.99
N THR A 132 -7.64 -0.49 28.56
CA THR A 132 -6.69 0.20 29.41
C THR A 132 -7.36 1.38 30.14
N LEU A 133 -8.14 2.19 29.42
CA LEU A 133 -8.86 3.31 30.04
C LEU A 133 -9.91 2.84 31.07
N ARG A 134 -10.64 1.74 30.77
CA ARG A 134 -11.61 1.16 31.72
C ARG A 134 -10.91 0.69 33.00
N GLU A 135 -9.75 0.03 32.84
CA GLU A 135 -8.99 -0.46 34.00
C GLU A 135 -8.45 0.69 34.85
N ILE A 136 -7.92 1.76 34.21
CA ILE A 136 -7.48 2.97 34.92
C ILE A 136 -8.66 3.58 35.72
N LYS A 137 -9.81 3.78 35.07
CA LYS A 137 -11.02 4.32 35.75
C LYS A 137 -11.45 3.43 36.93
N ARG A 138 -11.39 2.11 36.78
CA ARG A 138 -11.71 1.16 37.85
C ARG A 138 -10.76 1.34 39.04
N ILE A 139 -9.45 1.46 38.79
CA ILE A 139 -8.44 1.63 39.84
C ILE A 139 -8.59 3.00 40.51
N GLU A 140 -8.85 4.06 39.74
CA GLU A 140 -9.11 5.42 40.28
C GLU A 140 -10.35 5.43 41.21
N GLY A 141 -11.42 4.73 40.83
CA GLY A 141 -12.60 4.56 41.69
C GLY A 141 -12.29 3.88 42.99
N ILE A 142 -11.45 2.83 42.98
CA ILE A 142 -11.00 2.15 44.22
C ILE A 142 -10.18 3.10 45.08
N ILE A 143 -9.24 3.86 44.50
CA ILE A 143 -8.44 4.85 45.21
C ILE A 143 -9.34 5.90 45.89
N GLU A 144 -10.34 6.41 45.15
CA GLU A 144 -11.27 7.42 45.67
C GLU A 144 -12.10 6.86 46.84
N GLN A 145 -12.60 5.66 46.73
CA GLN A 145 -13.33 4.99 47.81
C GLN A 145 -12.45 4.79 49.03
N GLN A 146 -11.20 4.36 48.89
CA GLN A 146 -10.26 4.18 50.00
C GLN A 146 -9.86 5.49 50.67
N ARG A 147 -9.74 6.58 49.91
CA ARG A 147 -9.51 7.93 50.46
C ARG A 147 -10.69 8.42 51.32
N ARG A 148 -11.94 8.13 50.92
CA ARG A 148 -13.14 8.50 51.71
C ARG A 148 -13.20 7.77 53.04
N TRP A 149 -12.66 6.55 53.12
CA TRP A 149 -12.72 5.73 54.35
C TRP A 149 -11.64 6.10 55.38
N ASN A 150 -10.74 7.02 55.05
CA ASN A 150 -9.76 7.73 55.90
C ASN A 150 -9.06 6.88 56.97
N GLN A 151 -8.72 5.60 56.70
CA GLN A 151 -7.98 4.74 57.59
C GLN A 151 -6.49 4.71 57.23
N ALA A 152 -5.59 4.80 58.25
CA ALA A 152 -4.12 4.79 58.04
C ALA A 152 -3.60 3.61 57.18
N ARG A 153 -4.24 2.45 57.24
CA ARG A 153 -3.94 1.27 56.40
C ARG A 153 -4.16 1.50 54.90
N ASN A 154 -4.98 2.47 54.51
CA ASN A 154 -5.35 2.72 53.12
C ASN A 154 -4.24 3.37 52.33
N TYR A 155 -3.32 4.10 52.98
CA TYR A 155 -2.22 4.81 52.29
C TYR A 155 -1.29 3.86 51.51
N VAL A 156 -0.94 2.68 52.05
CA VAL A 156 -0.10 1.70 51.38
C VAL A 156 -0.80 1.13 50.16
N THR A 157 -2.08 0.85 50.27
CA THR A 157 -2.89 0.30 49.15
C THR A 157 -3.10 1.33 48.07
N ILE A 158 -3.33 2.61 48.44
CA ILE A 158 -3.45 3.71 47.47
C ILE A 158 -2.14 3.87 46.70
N ALA A 159 -0.98 3.98 47.37
CA ALA A 159 0.32 4.08 46.69
C ALA A 159 0.62 2.90 45.76
N SER A 160 0.22 1.68 46.14
CA SER A 160 0.35 0.50 45.27
C SER A 160 -0.52 0.62 44.02
N LYS A 161 -1.75 1.13 44.16
CA LYS A 161 -2.68 1.33 43.04
C LYS A 161 -2.26 2.45 42.09
N GLU A 162 -1.71 3.53 42.63
CA GLU A 162 -1.14 4.61 41.83
C GLU A 162 0.04 4.12 40.98
N LYS A 163 0.95 3.30 41.55
CA LYS A 163 2.02 2.65 40.78
C LYS A 163 1.49 1.67 39.72
N GLN A 164 0.35 1.01 39.97
CA GLN A 164 -0.29 0.16 38.97
C GLN A 164 -0.77 0.98 37.78
N ILE A 165 -1.38 2.15 37.99
CA ILE A 165 -1.79 3.05 36.90
C ILE A 165 -0.60 3.52 36.08
N GLU A 166 0.52 3.90 36.70
CA GLU A 166 1.73 4.33 36.01
C GLU A 166 2.33 3.24 35.11
N ARG A 167 2.19 1.97 35.47
CA ARG A 167 2.67 0.83 34.66
C ARG A 167 1.74 0.49 33.49
N ILE A 168 0.50 0.90 33.56
CA ILE A 168 -0.52 0.62 32.54
C ILE A 168 -0.57 1.74 31.47
N LYS A 169 -0.17 2.97 31.82
CA LYS A 169 -0.04 4.09 30.88
C LYS A 169 1.15 3.89 29.93
#